data_f2834fc4535cfba31499c4b3f043ec53
#
_entry.id   f2834fc4535cfba31499c4b3f043ec53
#
_cell.length_a   1.000
_cell.length_b   1.000
_cell.length_c   1.000
_cell.angle_alpha   90.00
_cell.angle_beta   90.00
_cell.angle_gamma   90.00
#
_symmetry.space_group_name_H-M   'P 1'
#
loop_
_entity.id
_entity.type
_entity.pdbx_description
1 polymer ?
#
loop_
_entity_poly.entity_id
_entity_poly.type
_entity_poly.pdbx_seq_one_letter_code
_entity_poly.pdbx_strand_id
1 'polypeptide(L)'
;MVICPFPVRGQNTVLSPPTFHKPGGGLCRIYRQQHPGNSCIRAGGGSGSTAHIPLSQADMRAERMGPLLALGLLVAGLCSRVHCLPENVTPEGQHKGTSVDDHALASSNTDFAFSLYKQLALKNPNKNVIFSPLSISIALAFLSLGARGPTVAEILEGLKFNLTETPETEIHQGFQHLLQTFNQPSNQLQLSVGNAMFVPEELTLLDKFRKDAEAFYASEVLPINFKESKAAIKLINEYVKNKTHGKIEKLFNDHDQLTDLILLNYIFFKAQWKTPFNPHRTYDSEFLVSKDKRVQVPMMTLGLETPYFRDEELGCTLVELTYTSNDSALFILPDEGKMQDLEAKLIPETLTRWRNSLQPRHIDKLSLPRFSISSDYQLKDILSHLGMKKIFTNDADFSGITNDHKPAVSQVVHKAVLDVGEEGTEGAAVTAVTMMTSALLGLTVSFNRPFLISIFCKDTQSIIFLAKVTNPKEA
;
A
#
# COMPACT_ATOMS: atom_id res chain seq x y z
N MET A 1 -5.98 -18.21 59.30
CA MET A 1 -5.30 -17.96 60.58
C MET A 1 -4.25 -16.92 60.27
N VAL A 2 -4.59 -15.70 60.57
CA VAL A 2 -3.91 -14.78 61.50
C VAL A 2 -2.86 -13.96 60.75
N ILE A 3 -3.10 -12.77 60.52
CA ILE A 3 -3.20 -11.42 61.05
C ILE A 3 -2.14 -10.51 60.40
N CYS A 4 -2.60 -9.43 59.80
CA CYS A 4 -1.89 -8.16 59.66
C CYS A 4 -1.51 -7.54 61.02
N PRO A 5 -0.56 -6.61 61.15
CA PRO A 5 -1.01 -5.23 61.08
C PRO A 5 -0.05 -4.17 60.49
N PHE A 6 -0.62 -3.07 60.04
CA PHE A 6 -0.04 -1.72 59.96
C PHE A 6 0.34 -1.18 61.36
N PRO A 7 1.20 -0.13 61.52
CA PRO A 7 0.81 1.23 61.30
C PRO A 7 1.92 2.25 60.88
N VAL A 8 1.52 3.37 60.28
CA VAL A 8 1.27 4.76 60.73
C VAL A 8 2.44 5.77 60.66
N ARG A 9 2.19 6.84 59.84
CA ARG A 9 2.50 8.26 59.98
C ARG A 9 3.90 8.87 60.04
N GLY A 10 4.04 9.91 59.25
CA GLY A 10 4.76 11.18 59.53
C GLY A 10 5.43 11.73 58.30
N GLN A 11 5.13 12.78 57.77
CA GLN A 11 4.95 14.19 57.98
C GLN A 11 5.21 14.98 56.71
N ASN A 12 4.36 15.96 56.49
CA ASN A 12 4.40 17.01 55.51
C ASN A 12 5.71 17.81 55.54
N THR A 13 6.22 18.15 54.34
CA THR A 13 6.86 19.46 54.17
C THR A 13 6.46 20.03 52.81
N VAL A 14 5.70 21.11 52.88
CA VAL A 14 5.35 22.07 51.84
C VAL A 14 6.61 22.90 51.56
N LEU A 15 6.99 23.04 50.30
CA LEU A 15 7.85 24.13 49.85
C LEU A 15 7.26 24.70 48.58
N SER A 16 6.91 25.97 48.71
CA SER A 16 6.35 26.88 47.69
C SER A 16 7.42 27.31 46.65
N PRO A 17 6.99 27.85 45.50
CA PRO A 17 7.89 28.19 44.39
C PRO A 17 8.53 29.57 44.56
N PRO A 18 9.66 29.87 43.94
CA PRO A 18 10.22 31.21 43.91
C PRO A 18 9.65 32.04 42.75
N THR A 19 9.33 33.23 43.15
CA THR A 19 8.82 34.37 42.40
C THR A 19 9.86 34.98 41.45
N PHE A 20 9.30 35.56 40.41
CA PHE A 20 9.84 36.49 39.41
C PHE A 20 10.78 37.60 39.91
N HIS A 21 11.76 37.92 39.01
CA HIS A 21 12.15 39.31 38.80
C HIS A 21 12.46 39.56 37.30
N LYS A 22 11.71 40.47 36.70
CA LYS A 22 12.11 41.29 35.55
C LYS A 22 12.89 42.53 36.09
N PRO A 23 13.83 43.08 35.32
CA PRO A 23 13.52 44.31 34.65
C PRO A 23 14.17 44.58 33.27
N GLY A 24 13.49 45.45 32.55
CA GLY A 24 14.00 46.65 31.87
C GLY A 24 14.48 46.44 30.42
N GLY A 25 13.77 46.80 29.38
CA GLY A 25 13.68 48.14 28.87
C GLY A 25 14.80 48.44 27.85
N GLY A 26 14.48 48.47 26.54
CA GLY A 26 15.41 48.89 25.54
C GLY A 26 14.76 49.03 24.16
N LEU A 27 14.34 50.22 23.90
CA LEU A 27 13.82 50.85 22.70
C LEU A 27 14.40 50.42 21.34
N CYS A 28 13.50 50.22 20.41
CA CYS A 28 13.35 50.89 19.10
C CYS A 28 14.58 51.09 18.22
N ARG A 29 14.59 50.53 17.04
CA ARG A 29 14.93 51.28 15.81
C ARG A 29 14.29 50.61 14.58
N ILE A 30 13.37 51.33 14.02
CA ILE A 30 12.84 51.29 12.67
C ILE A 30 13.98 51.69 11.71
N TYR A 31 14.21 50.90 10.68
CA TYR A 31 14.87 51.41 9.47
C TYR A 31 13.98 51.15 8.28
N ARG A 32 13.46 52.28 7.81
CA ARG A 32 12.77 52.52 6.53
C ARG A 32 13.79 53.14 5.59
N GLN A 33 14.04 52.57 4.44
CA GLN A 33 14.58 53.21 3.25
C GLN A 33 13.85 52.60 2.06
N GLN A 34 12.91 53.26 1.44
CA GLN A 34 12.88 54.42 0.51
C GLN A 34 13.65 54.16 -0.81
N HIS A 35 12.80 54.09 -1.85
CA HIS A 35 13.16 54.24 -3.26
C HIS A 35 13.84 55.57 -3.58
N PRO A 36 14.52 55.71 -4.75
CA PRO A 36 13.96 56.39 -5.89
C PRO A 36 14.31 55.72 -7.22
N GLY A 37 13.74 55.97 -8.35
CA GLY A 37 12.91 56.99 -8.91
C GLY A 37 13.00 56.89 -10.44
N ASN A 38 11.90 57.10 -11.05
CA ASN A 38 11.61 57.74 -12.35
C ASN A 38 12.53 57.53 -13.56
N SER A 39 11.92 57.12 -14.69
CA SER A 39 11.65 58.14 -15.72
C SER A 39 10.69 57.57 -16.81
N CYS A 40 9.66 58.35 -17.03
CA CYS A 40 8.80 58.29 -18.22
C CYS A 40 9.57 58.82 -19.44
N ILE A 41 9.35 58.24 -20.62
CA ILE A 41 9.29 59.02 -21.86
C ILE A 41 8.12 58.51 -22.70
N ARG A 42 7.47 59.46 -23.26
CA ARG A 42 6.16 59.48 -23.95
C ARG A 42 6.36 59.56 -25.46
N ALA A 43 5.39 59.01 -26.18
CA ALA A 43 4.75 59.48 -27.40
C ALA A 43 5.33 59.15 -28.79
N GLY A 44 4.39 58.80 -29.60
CA GLY A 44 4.39 58.87 -31.06
C GLY A 44 3.73 57.61 -31.64
N GLY A 45 2.53 57.49 -32.06
CA GLY A 45 1.70 58.34 -32.93
C GLY A 45 1.87 57.87 -34.40
N GLY A 46 0.84 57.24 -35.02
CA GLY A 46 0.86 57.01 -36.43
C GLY A 46 -0.03 55.82 -36.85
N SER A 47 -1.29 56.13 -37.03
CA SER A 47 -2.23 55.92 -38.16
C SER A 47 -2.01 54.70 -39.10
N GLY A 48 -3.03 53.83 -39.15
CA GLY A 48 -3.87 53.61 -40.30
C GLY A 48 -3.36 52.71 -41.44
N SER A 49 -3.97 51.62 -41.62
CA SER A 49 -4.61 51.33 -42.90
C SER A 49 -5.25 49.95 -42.89
N THR A 50 -6.53 49.98 -43.15
CA THR A 50 -7.39 48.87 -43.55
C THR A 50 -6.95 48.32 -44.91
N ALA A 51 -6.88 47.04 -45.04
CA ALA A 51 -6.98 46.41 -46.36
C ALA A 51 -7.84 45.16 -46.28
N HIS A 52 -8.85 45.22 -47.09
CA HIS A 52 -9.92 44.25 -47.34
C HIS A 52 -9.42 42.95 -48.00
N ILE A 53 -10.16 41.89 -47.71
CA ILE A 53 -10.30 40.60 -48.37
C ILE A 53 -10.49 40.72 -49.90
N PRO A 54 -10.14 39.70 -50.72
CA PRO A 54 -11.26 38.96 -51.28
C PRO A 54 -11.14 37.41 -51.23
N LEU A 55 -12.32 36.83 -50.99
CA LEU A 55 -12.71 35.50 -51.40
C LEU A 55 -12.52 35.26 -52.90
N SER A 56 -11.94 34.12 -53.27
CA SER A 56 -12.16 33.58 -54.62
C SER A 56 -12.54 32.09 -54.50
N GLN A 57 -13.72 31.84 -55.05
CA GLN A 57 -14.17 30.52 -55.45
C GLN A 57 -13.29 30.00 -56.60
N ALA A 58 -12.98 28.74 -56.62
CA ALA A 58 -12.81 27.91 -57.84
C ALA A 58 -12.69 26.45 -57.34
N ASP A 59 -13.55 25.70 -57.64
CA ASP A 59 -13.83 24.80 -58.79
C ASP A 59 -13.59 23.33 -58.39
N MET A 60 -14.73 22.64 -58.44
CA MET A 60 -14.86 21.20 -58.49
C MET A 60 -14.12 20.62 -59.71
N ARG A 61 -13.27 19.65 -59.47
CA ARG A 61 -12.93 18.67 -60.51
C ARG A 61 -13.09 17.27 -59.92
N ALA A 62 -14.12 16.63 -60.43
CA ALA A 62 -14.31 15.19 -60.31
C ALA A 62 -13.28 14.50 -61.20
N GLU A 63 -12.39 13.70 -60.61
CA GLU A 63 -11.63 12.70 -61.35
C GLU A 63 -11.95 11.29 -60.81
N ARG A 64 -12.53 10.59 -61.68
CA ARG A 64 -12.76 9.15 -61.90
C ARG A 64 -12.05 8.20 -60.92
N MET A 65 -12.87 7.52 -60.14
CA MET A 65 -12.51 6.28 -59.48
C MET A 65 -12.37 5.14 -60.50
N GLY A 66 -11.20 4.53 -60.57
CA GLY A 66 -10.90 3.38 -61.40
C GLY A 66 -11.49 2.06 -60.87
N PRO A 67 -11.56 1.02 -61.69
CA PRO A 67 -12.35 -0.19 -61.46
C PRO A 67 -11.56 -1.26 -60.71
N LEU A 68 -11.30 -1.06 -59.42
CA LEU A 68 -10.65 -2.06 -58.56
C LEU A 68 -11.51 -2.54 -57.39
N LEU A 69 -12.76 -2.07 -57.28
CA LEU A 69 -13.72 -2.49 -56.23
C LEU A 69 -14.71 -3.58 -56.70
N ALA A 70 -14.61 -4.06 -57.95
CA ALA A 70 -15.49 -5.12 -58.46
C ALA A 70 -14.93 -6.55 -58.36
N LEU A 71 -13.68 -6.74 -57.86
CA LEU A 71 -13.08 -8.08 -57.78
C LEU A 71 -13.11 -8.68 -56.38
N GLY A 72 -13.57 -7.92 -55.35
CA GLY A 72 -13.63 -8.37 -53.96
C GLY A 72 -14.90 -9.12 -53.54
N LEU A 73 -15.94 -9.13 -54.37
CA LEU A 73 -17.26 -9.71 -54.02
C LEU A 73 -17.62 -11.01 -54.75
N LEU A 74 -16.71 -11.59 -55.54
CA LEU A 74 -16.95 -12.84 -56.25
C LEU A 74 -16.21 -14.08 -55.68
N VAL A 75 -15.46 -13.95 -54.60
CA VAL A 75 -14.78 -15.09 -53.91
C VAL A 75 -15.50 -15.62 -52.69
N ALA A 76 -16.55 -14.94 -52.23
CA ALA A 76 -17.30 -15.33 -51.02
C ALA A 76 -18.49 -16.30 -51.29
N GLY A 77 -18.66 -16.81 -52.50
CA GLY A 77 -19.84 -17.56 -52.92
C GLY A 77 -19.67 -19.06 -53.26
N LEU A 78 -18.50 -19.66 -53.08
CA LEU A 78 -18.30 -21.05 -53.51
C LEU A 78 -17.44 -21.86 -52.51
N CYS A 79 -17.95 -22.10 -51.30
CA CYS A 79 -17.52 -23.19 -50.46
C CYS A 79 -18.69 -23.73 -49.64
N SER A 80 -19.61 -24.42 -50.36
CA SER A 80 -20.58 -25.31 -49.69
C SER A 80 -20.25 -26.73 -50.02
N ARG A 81 -20.03 -27.52 -48.95
CA ARG A 81 -20.10 -28.98 -48.91
C ARG A 81 -18.89 -29.76 -49.50
N VAL A 82 -17.93 -30.03 -48.61
CA VAL A 82 -17.25 -31.32 -48.63
C VAL A 82 -17.32 -31.90 -47.20
N HIS A 83 -18.08 -32.97 -47.05
CA HIS A 83 -18.05 -33.84 -45.88
C HIS A 83 -16.73 -34.66 -45.98
N CYS A 84 -15.83 -34.48 -45.03
CA CYS A 84 -14.79 -35.45 -44.74
C CYS A 84 -14.92 -35.92 -43.30
N LEU A 85 -14.97 -37.19 -43.13
CA LEU A 85 -14.96 -37.97 -41.88
C LEU A 85 -13.68 -37.65 -41.06
N PRO A 86 -13.72 -37.79 -39.74
CA PRO A 86 -12.57 -37.48 -38.90
C PRO A 86 -11.59 -38.65 -38.92
N GLU A 87 -10.41 -38.47 -39.48
CA GLU A 87 -9.25 -39.26 -39.12
C GLU A 87 -8.72 -38.82 -37.75
N ASN A 88 -8.60 -39.81 -36.87
CA ASN A 88 -7.96 -39.67 -35.57
C ASN A 88 -6.47 -39.29 -35.78
N VAL A 89 -6.16 -38.01 -35.64
CA VAL A 89 -4.82 -37.54 -35.39
C VAL A 89 -4.78 -37.06 -33.95
N THR A 90 -4.12 -37.85 -33.12
CA THR A 90 -3.69 -37.43 -31.78
C THR A 90 -2.80 -36.19 -31.90
N PRO A 91 -3.16 -35.04 -31.31
CA PRO A 91 -2.22 -33.94 -31.25
C PRO A 91 -1.20 -34.25 -30.16
N GLU A 92 0.03 -34.49 -30.55
CA GLU A 92 1.18 -34.40 -29.67
C GLU A 92 1.23 -32.99 -29.05
N GLY A 93 1.35 -32.95 -27.72
CA GLY A 93 2.08 -31.97 -26.95
C GLY A 93 1.82 -30.49 -27.23
N GLN A 94 0.60 -29.98 -26.98
CA GLN A 94 0.51 -28.62 -26.54
C GLN A 94 0.94 -28.57 -25.07
N HIS A 95 2.11 -27.99 -24.81
CA HIS A 95 2.48 -27.53 -23.49
C HIS A 95 1.32 -26.63 -23.00
N LYS A 96 0.45 -27.19 -22.15
CA LYS A 96 -0.36 -26.42 -21.25
C LYS A 96 0.63 -25.62 -20.40
N GLY A 97 0.86 -24.37 -20.74
CA GLY A 97 1.36 -23.42 -19.79
C GLY A 97 0.41 -23.52 -18.58
N THR A 98 0.90 -24.00 -17.46
CA THR A 98 0.20 -23.98 -16.19
C THR A 98 -0.19 -22.53 -15.96
N SER A 99 -1.47 -22.22 -16.11
CA SER A 99 -1.99 -20.94 -15.66
C SER A 99 -1.79 -20.93 -14.15
N VAL A 100 -0.91 -20.07 -13.68
CA VAL A 100 -0.73 -19.81 -12.25
C VAL A 100 -2.11 -19.47 -11.68
N ASP A 101 -2.52 -20.17 -10.64
CA ASP A 101 -3.81 -19.91 -10.01
C ASP A 101 -3.69 -18.66 -9.11
N ASP A 102 -3.87 -17.48 -9.74
CA ASP A 102 -3.88 -16.19 -9.04
C ASP A 102 -4.96 -16.15 -7.94
N HIS A 103 -6.03 -16.95 -8.05
CA HIS A 103 -7.08 -17.04 -7.04
C HIS A 103 -6.61 -17.73 -5.76
N ALA A 104 -5.85 -18.81 -5.87
CA ALA A 104 -5.31 -19.50 -4.69
C ALA A 104 -4.38 -18.58 -3.92
N LEU A 105 -3.51 -17.84 -4.64
CA LEU A 105 -2.59 -16.88 -4.06
C LEU A 105 -3.30 -15.70 -3.38
N ALA A 106 -4.32 -15.13 -4.02
CA ALA A 106 -5.13 -14.05 -3.46
C ALA A 106 -5.94 -14.50 -2.23
N SER A 107 -6.49 -15.72 -2.26
CA SER A 107 -7.23 -16.30 -1.14
C SER A 107 -6.32 -16.50 0.08
N SER A 108 -5.16 -17.14 -0.11
CA SER A 108 -4.16 -17.34 0.94
C SER A 108 -3.66 -16.02 1.51
N ASN A 109 -3.36 -15.03 0.63
CA ASN A 109 -2.96 -13.69 1.06
C ASN A 109 -4.06 -12.99 1.88
N THR A 110 -5.34 -13.17 1.53
CA THR A 110 -6.45 -12.56 2.27
C THR A 110 -6.61 -13.17 3.67
N ASP A 111 -6.53 -14.50 3.79
CA ASP A 111 -6.60 -15.18 5.09
C ASP A 111 -5.39 -14.82 5.97
N PHE A 112 -4.19 -14.82 5.39
CA PHE A 112 -2.98 -14.37 6.07
C PHE A 112 -3.11 -12.91 6.54
N ALA A 113 -3.63 -12.02 5.68
CA ALA A 113 -3.83 -10.61 5.99
C ALA A 113 -4.69 -10.40 7.23
N PHE A 114 -5.84 -11.07 7.33
CA PHE A 114 -6.71 -10.94 8.50
C PHE A 114 -6.16 -11.64 9.73
N SER A 115 -5.49 -12.77 9.56
CA SER A 115 -4.80 -13.46 10.67
C SER A 115 -3.72 -12.57 11.29
N LEU A 116 -2.90 -11.93 10.45
CA LEU A 116 -1.85 -11.00 10.87
C LEU A 116 -2.43 -9.72 11.47
N TYR A 117 -3.47 -9.15 10.83
CA TYR A 117 -4.15 -7.95 11.32
C TYR A 117 -4.65 -8.14 12.76
N LYS A 118 -5.32 -9.27 13.05
CA LYS A 118 -5.84 -9.55 14.39
C LYS A 118 -4.74 -9.54 15.44
N GLN A 119 -3.57 -10.12 15.13
CA GLN A 119 -2.44 -10.09 16.05
C GLN A 119 -1.87 -8.68 16.26
N LEU A 120 -1.76 -7.91 15.17
CA LEU A 120 -1.28 -6.52 15.22
C LEU A 120 -2.26 -5.61 15.99
N ALA A 121 -3.56 -5.74 15.72
CA ALA A 121 -4.60 -4.96 16.39
C ALA A 121 -4.68 -5.24 17.89
N LEU A 122 -4.54 -6.51 18.31
CA LEU A 122 -4.47 -6.91 19.71
C LEU A 122 -3.29 -6.28 20.45
N LYS A 123 -2.12 -6.21 19.80
CA LYS A 123 -0.94 -5.54 20.37
C LYS A 123 -1.03 -4.02 20.36
N ASN A 124 -1.86 -3.45 19.47
CA ASN A 124 -2.00 -2.02 19.25
C ASN A 124 -3.47 -1.55 19.26
N PRO A 125 -4.23 -1.75 20.36
CA PRO A 125 -5.68 -1.53 20.36
C PRO A 125 -6.09 -0.10 20.04
N ASN A 126 -5.31 0.89 20.49
CA ASN A 126 -5.60 2.32 20.35
C ASN A 126 -4.59 3.07 19.48
N LYS A 127 -3.83 2.36 18.65
CA LYS A 127 -2.84 2.96 17.74
C LYS A 127 -3.20 2.71 16.29
N ASN A 128 -2.64 3.52 15.42
CA ASN A 128 -2.64 3.24 14.01
C ASN A 128 -1.96 1.89 13.75
N VAL A 129 -2.53 1.12 12.84
CA VAL A 129 -1.94 -0.13 12.35
C VAL A 129 -1.90 -0.04 10.84
N ILE A 130 -0.75 -0.26 10.26
CA ILE A 130 -0.60 -0.36 8.80
C ILE A 130 0.44 -1.42 8.47
N PHE A 131 0.14 -2.27 7.51
CA PHE A 131 1.08 -3.23 6.96
C PHE A 131 0.66 -3.66 5.56
N SER A 132 1.58 -4.29 4.85
CA SER A 132 1.30 -4.94 3.57
C SER A 132 1.34 -6.45 3.74
N PRO A 133 0.19 -7.13 3.76
CA PRO A 133 0.18 -8.58 3.84
C PRO A 133 0.89 -9.22 2.65
N LEU A 134 0.66 -8.67 1.46
CA LEU A 134 1.26 -9.17 0.23
C LEU A 134 2.80 -9.11 0.26
N SER A 135 3.37 -7.97 0.68
CA SER A 135 4.83 -7.86 0.69
C SER A 135 5.47 -8.75 1.77
N ILE A 136 4.80 -8.95 2.90
CA ILE A 136 5.24 -9.91 3.93
C ILE A 136 5.16 -11.35 3.41
N SER A 137 4.06 -11.71 2.72
CA SER A 137 3.91 -13.02 2.09
C SER A 137 5.03 -13.28 1.08
N ILE A 138 5.35 -12.30 0.23
CA ILE A 138 6.48 -12.38 -0.72
C ILE A 138 7.80 -12.62 0.00
N ALA A 139 8.07 -11.89 1.09
CA ALA A 139 9.30 -12.03 1.87
C ALA A 139 9.43 -13.42 2.51
N LEU A 140 8.35 -13.93 3.09
CA LEU A 140 8.34 -15.25 3.73
C LEU A 140 8.41 -16.39 2.69
N ALA A 141 7.73 -16.24 1.54
CA ALA A 141 7.86 -17.17 0.43
C ALA A 141 9.27 -17.15 -0.17
N PHE A 142 9.93 -15.98 -0.24
CA PHE A 142 11.34 -15.90 -0.57
C PHE A 142 12.22 -16.67 0.43
N LEU A 143 11.99 -16.52 1.72
CA LEU A 143 12.70 -17.28 2.75
C LEU A 143 12.50 -18.79 2.59
N SER A 144 11.31 -19.23 2.18
CA SER A 144 10.98 -20.65 2.01
C SER A 144 11.78 -21.33 0.89
N LEU A 145 12.27 -20.61 -0.11
CA LEU A 145 13.21 -21.15 -1.12
C LEU A 145 14.44 -21.85 -0.51
N GLY A 146 14.91 -21.29 0.59
CA GLY A 146 16.07 -21.80 1.33
C GLY A 146 15.73 -22.81 2.40
N ALA A 147 14.45 -22.96 2.75
CA ALA A 147 13.99 -23.88 3.78
C ALA A 147 13.83 -25.31 3.22
N ARG A 148 13.86 -26.31 4.11
CA ARG A 148 13.66 -27.70 3.75
C ARG A 148 12.79 -28.43 4.79
N GLY A 149 12.14 -29.51 4.36
CA GLY A 149 11.35 -30.38 5.22
C GLY A 149 10.28 -29.65 6.04
N PRO A 150 10.18 -29.90 7.35
CA PRO A 150 9.15 -29.25 8.17
C PRO A 150 9.25 -27.73 8.26
N THR A 151 10.42 -27.14 7.97
CA THR A 151 10.63 -25.68 8.02
C THR A 151 9.93 -24.99 6.86
N VAL A 152 10.02 -25.52 5.65
CA VAL A 152 9.31 -24.98 4.49
C VAL A 152 7.80 -25.13 4.65
N ALA A 153 7.33 -26.29 5.15
CA ALA A 153 5.90 -26.52 5.37
C ALA A 153 5.34 -25.50 6.39
N GLU A 154 6.03 -25.27 7.50
CA GLU A 154 5.60 -24.31 8.52
C GLU A 154 5.49 -22.88 7.99
N ILE A 155 6.39 -22.45 7.09
CA ILE A 155 6.32 -21.14 6.46
C ILE A 155 5.09 -21.04 5.55
N LEU A 156 4.92 -22.00 4.63
CA LEU A 156 3.89 -21.94 3.61
C LEU A 156 2.48 -22.17 4.18
N GLU A 157 2.33 -23.07 5.16
CA GLU A 157 1.07 -23.23 5.91
C GLU A 157 0.75 -22.00 6.76
N GLY A 158 1.76 -21.37 7.35
CA GLY A 158 1.62 -20.09 8.06
C GLY A 158 1.14 -18.96 7.14
N LEU A 159 1.53 -18.99 5.86
CA LEU A 159 1.02 -18.13 4.79
C LEU A 159 -0.36 -18.57 4.28
N LYS A 160 -0.97 -19.59 4.87
CA LYS A 160 -2.30 -20.12 4.53
C LYS A 160 -2.38 -20.86 3.20
N PHE A 161 -1.26 -21.35 2.67
CA PHE A 161 -1.28 -22.26 1.53
C PHE A 161 -1.64 -23.68 1.98
N ASN A 162 -2.49 -24.32 1.18
CA ASN A 162 -2.77 -25.74 1.30
C ASN A 162 -1.79 -26.54 0.42
N LEU A 163 -0.76 -27.10 1.03
CA LEU A 163 0.31 -27.81 0.31
C LEU A 163 -0.14 -29.12 -0.35
N THR A 164 -1.34 -29.62 -0.03
CA THR A 164 -1.94 -30.78 -0.70
C THR A 164 -2.61 -30.39 -2.02
N GLU A 165 -3.00 -29.14 -2.17
CA GLU A 165 -3.67 -28.60 -3.36
C GLU A 165 -2.72 -27.77 -4.23
N THR A 166 -1.82 -27.00 -3.58
CA THR A 166 -0.88 -26.09 -4.25
C THR A 166 0.56 -26.51 -3.95
N PRO A 167 1.26 -27.13 -4.88
CA PRO A 167 2.67 -27.49 -4.72
C PRO A 167 3.58 -26.27 -4.50
N GLU A 168 4.64 -26.42 -3.73
CA GLU A 168 5.62 -25.36 -3.43
C GLU A 168 6.12 -24.64 -4.70
N THR A 169 6.37 -25.39 -5.78
CA THR A 169 6.84 -24.82 -7.05
C THR A 169 5.83 -23.87 -7.70
N GLU A 170 4.54 -24.18 -7.61
CA GLU A 170 3.45 -23.33 -8.12
C GLU A 170 3.32 -22.06 -7.29
N ILE A 171 3.52 -22.13 -5.97
CA ILE A 171 3.53 -20.95 -5.07
C ILE A 171 4.64 -19.98 -5.50
N HIS A 172 5.87 -20.47 -5.73
CA HIS A 172 6.98 -19.62 -6.18
C HIS A 172 6.74 -19.01 -7.56
N GLN A 173 6.18 -19.78 -8.50
CA GLN A 173 5.81 -19.29 -9.83
C GLN A 173 4.70 -18.23 -9.75
N GLY A 174 3.73 -18.42 -8.85
CA GLY A 174 2.67 -17.45 -8.61
C GLY A 174 3.21 -16.11 -8.12
N PHE A 175 4.10 -16.12 -7.14
CA PHE A 175 4.74 -14.89 -6.66
C PHE A 175 5.65 -14.26 -7.73
N GLN A 176 6.34 -15.05 -8.54
CA GLN A 176 7.12 -14.53 -9.67
C GLN A 176 6.23 -13.79 -10.67
N HIS A 177 5.11 -14.40 -11.08
CA HIS A 177 4.15 -13.81 -11.99
C HIS A 177 3.58 -12.50 -11.43
N LEU A 178 3.18 -12.51 -10.15
CA LEU A 178 2.67 -11.34 -9.44
C LEU A 178 3.69 -10.19 -9.42
N LEU A 179 4.95 -10.48 -9.10
CA LEU A 179 6.02 -9.48 -9.08
C LEU A 179 6.34 -8.94 -10.47
N GLN A 180 6.29 -9.78 -11.50
CA GLN A 180 6.45 -9.35 -12.90
C GLN A 180 5.31 -8.40 -13.31
N THR A 181 4.08 -8.68 -12.89
CA THR A 181 2.93 -7.82 -13.15
C THR A 181 3.09 -6.46 -12.48
N PHE A 182 3.52 -6.42 -11.22
CA PHE A 182 3.72 -5.15 -10.50
C PHE A 182 4.93 -4.34 -10.98
N ASN A 183 5.95 -4.99 -11.52
CA ASN A 183 7.15 -4.33 -12.03
C ASN A 183 6.99 -3.83 -13.48
N GLN A 184 5.83 -4.04 -14.12
CA GLN A 184 5.58 -3.46 -15.45
C GLN A 184 5.55 -1.94 -15.35
N PRO A 185 6.27 -1.23 -16.24
CA PRO A 185 6.28 0.22 -16.24
C PRO A 185 4.87 0.76 -16.43
N SER A 186 4.32 1.40 -15.41
CA SER A 186 3.05 2.10 -15.47
C SER A 186 3.24 3.54 -15.00
N ASN A 187 2.75 4.50 -15.77
CA ASN A 187 2.73 5.91 -15.33
C ASN A 187 1.62 6.19 -14.29
N GLN A 188 0.76 5.21 -14.02
CA GLN A 188 -0.45 5.38 -13.21
C GLN A 188 -0.35 4.75 -11.83
N LEU A 189 0.50 3.72 -11.68
CA LEU A 189 0.75 3.01 -10.42
C LEU A 189 2.25 2.85 -10.22
N GLN A 190 2.75 3.29 -9.08
CA GLN A 190 4.08 2.97 -8.62
C GLN A 190 3.97 2.12 -7.36
N LEU A 191 4.09 0.83 -7.53
CA LEU A 191 4.20 -0.14 -6.44
C LEU A 191 5.64 -0.64 -6.41
N SER A 192 6.37 -0.31 -5.35
CA SER A 192 7.72 -0.82 -5.12
C SER A 192 7.71 -1.75 -3.92
N VAL A 193 7.83 -3.03 -4.19
CA VAL A 193 8.01 -4.05 -3.15
C VAL A 193 9.48 -4.46 -3.19
N GLY A 194 10.15 -4.38 -2.05
CA GLY A 194 11.53 -4.79 -1.95
C GLY A 194 11.75 -5.77 -0.80
N ASN A 195 12.52 -6.81 -1.09
CA ASN A 195 12.94 -7.80 -0.13
C ASN A 195 14.45 -7.93 -0.18
N ALA A 196 15.07 -8.04 0.98
CA ALA A 196 16.48 -8.35 1.08
C ALA A 196 16.71 -9.31 2.24
N MET A 197 17.70 -10.14 2.08
CA MET A 197 18.16 -11.04 3.13
C MET A 197 19.61 -10.67 3.47
N PHE A 198 19.84 -10.29 4.73
CA PHE A 198 21.19 -10.07 5.22
C PHE A 198 21.64 -11.31 5.96
N VAL A 199 22.82 -11.79 5.61
CA VAL A 199 23.40 -13.03 6.14
C VAL A 199 24.81 -12.77 6.66
N PRO A 200 25.32 -13.56 7.61
CA PRO A 200 26.72 -13.47 8.05
C PRO A 200 27.70 -13.57 6.87
N GLU A 201 28.71 -12.71 6.82
CA GLU A 201 29.69 -12.70 5.73
C GLU A 201 30.50 -14.00 5.62
N GLU A 202 30.59 -14.76 6.73
CA GLU A 202 31.26 -16.04 6.78
C GLU A 202 30.46 -17.16 6.13
N LEU A 203 29.15 -16.94 5.84
CA LEU A 203 28.26 -17.97 5.34
C LEU A 203 28.49 -18.20 3.83
N THR A 204 28.79 -19.45 3.45
CA THR A 204 28.91 -19.83 2.03
C THR A 204 27.54 -20.08 1.44
N LEU A 205 27.04 -19.11 0.65
CA LEU A 205 25.73 -19.22 0.03
C LEU A 205 25.77 -20.16 -1.19
N LEU A 206 24.72 -20.97 -1.34
CA LEU A 206 24.54 -21.83 -2.52
C LEU A 206 24.17 -20.97 -3.74
N ASP A 207 24.87 -21.19 -4.86
CA ASP A 207 24.61 -20.48 -6.11
C ASP A 207 23.18 -20.66 -6.61
N LYS A 208 22.60 -21.85 -6.39
CA LYS A 208 21.21 -22.12 -6.73
C LYS A 208 20.26 -21.17 -5.98
N PHE A 209 20.46 -21.01 -4.67
CA PHE A 209 19.63 -20.14 -3.85
C PHE A 209 19.70 -18.68 -4.32
N ARG A 210 20.90 -18.17 -4.62
CA ARG A 210 21.06 -16.80 -5.15
C ARG A 210 20.32 -16.61 -6.48
N LYS A 211 20.43 -17.57 -7.41
CA LYS A 211 19.75 -17.52 -8.70
C LYS A 211 18.23 -17.57 -8.56
N ASP A 212 17.73 -18.46 -7.69
CA ASP A 212 16.30 -18.61 -7.45
C ASP A 212 15.73 -17.36 -6.75
N ALA A 213 16.46 -16.76 -5.78
CA ALA A 213 16.10 -15.52 -5.10
C ALA A 213 15.91 -14.35 -6.10
N GLU A 214 16.85 -14.21 -7.02
CA GLU A 214 16.77 -13.18 -8.07
C GLU A 214 15.66 -13.49 -9.07
N ALA A 215 15.57 -14.75 -9.56
CA ALA A 215 14.64 -15.12 -10.61
C ALA A 215 13.17 -15.08 -10.18
N PHE A 216 12.84 -15.61 -8.98
CA PHE A 216 11.45 -15.68 -8.50
C PHE A 216 11.00 -14.41 -7.75
N TYR A 217 11.92 -13.75 -7.04
CA TYR A 217 11.55 -12.69 -6.09
C TYR A 217 12.23 -11.34 -6.36
N ALA A 218 13.10 -11.24 -7.37
CA ALA A 218 13.92 -10.06 -7.62
C ALA A 218 14.63 -9.56 -6.33
N SER A 219 15.02 -10.51 -5.46
CA SER A 219 15.50 -10.23 -4.10
C SER A 219 16.99 -10.41 -3.99
N GLU A 220 17.60 -9.57 -3.17
CA GLU A 220 19.05 -9.56 -2.95
C GLU A 220 19.39 -10.33 -1.67
N VAL A 221 20.48 -11.12 -1.73
CA VAL A 221 21.07 -11.77 -0.55
C VAL A 221 22.43 -11.16 -0.30
N LEU A 222 22.55 -10.42 0.80
CA LEU A 222 23.67 -9.54 1.09
C LEU A 222 24.47 -10.06 2.29
N PRO A 223 25.75 -10.44 2.09
CA PRO A 223 26.63 -10.78 3.20
C PRO A 223 26.99 -9.53 3.99
N ILE A 224 26.98 -9.64 5.33
CA ILE A 224 27.28 -8.54 6.25
C ILE A 224 28.05 -9.02 7.47
N ASN A 225 28.93 -8.16 7.99
CA ASN A 225 29.67 -8.45 9.24
C ASN A 225 28.84 -8.04 10.45
N PHE A 226 28.08 -8.97 11.04
CA PHE A 226 27.29 -8.69 12.24
C PHE A 226 28.12 -8.48 13.50
N LYS A 227 29.42 -8.88 13.52
CA LYS A 227 30.33 -8.62 14.64
C LYS A 227 30.61 -7.14 14.81
N GLU A 228 30.52 -6.38 13.70
CA GLU A 228 30.59 -4.93 13.68
C GLU A 228 29.20 -4.29 13.66
N SER A 229 28.39 -4.51 14.70
CA SER A 229 26.97 -4.14 14.75
C SER A 229 26.67 -2.72 14.30
N LYS A 230 27.48 -1.71 14.65
CA LYS A 230 27.26 -0.32 14.21
C LYS A 230 27.46 -0.13 12.71
N ALA A 231 28.47 -0.81 12.13
CA ALA A 231 28.70 -0.77 10.69
C ALA A 231 27.59 -1.49 9.94
N ALA A 232 27.15 -2.65 10.45
CA ALA A 232 26.04 -3.41 9.92
C ALA A 232 24.73 -2.60 9.92
N ILE A 233 24.38 -1.97 11.03
CA ILE A 233 23.19 -1.11 11.16
C ILE A 233 23.24 0.04 10.14
N LYS A 234 24.39 0.70 10.02
CA LYS A 234 24.57 1.79 9.08
C LYS A 234 24.35 1.32 7.64
N LEU A 235 24.95 0.20 7.26
CA LEU A 235 24.84 -0.37 5.91
C LEU A 235 23.38 -0.73 5.59
N ILE A 236 22.66 -1.40 6.51
CA ILE A 236 21.26 -1.77 6.34
C ILE A 236 20.39 -0.51 6.21
N ASN A 237 20.58 0.49 7.07
CA ASN A 237 19.82 1.74 7.01
C ASN A 237 20.08 2.51 5.70
N GLU A 238 21.33 2.58 5.23
CA GLU A 238 21.68 3.20 3.94
C GLU A 238 21.07 2.43 2.77
N TYR A 239 21.09 1.08 2.81
CA TYR A 239 20.45 0.24 1.80
C TYR A 239 18.96 0.56 1.68
N VAL A 240 18.23 0.54 2.79
CA VAL A 240 16.79 0.83 2.82
C VAL A 240 16.48 2.24 2.35
N LYS A 241 17.23 3.23 2.83
CA LYS A 241 17.09 4.64 2.42
C LYS A 241 17.23 4.79 0.92
N ASN A 242 18.24 4.16 0.32
CA ASN A 242 18.49 4.22 -1.12
C ASN A 242 17.37 3.53 -1.92
N LYS A 243 16.96 2.33 -1.50
CA LYS A 243 15.91 1.56 -2.17
C LYS A 243 14.52 2.19 -2.07
N THR A 244 14.28 2.99 -1.02
CA THR A 244 13.00 3.68 -0.80
C THR A 244 13.03 5.17 -1.16
N HIS A 245 14.07 5.60 -1.87
CA HIS A 245 14.27 7.02 -2.24
C HIS A 245 14.12 7.99 -1.07
N GLY A 246 14.62 7.58 0.11
CA GLY A 246 14.59 8.38 1.34
C GLY A 246 13.27 8.35 2.11
N LYS A 247 12.26 7.60 1.66
CA LYS A 247 10.99 7.46 2.37
C LYS A 247 11.13 6.70 3.70
N ILE A 248 12.07 5.79 3.76
CA ILE A 248 12.45 5.08 4.99
C ILE A 248 13.89 5.45 5.30
N GLU A 249 14.08 6.36 6.25
CA GLU A 249 15.42 6.84 6.58
C GLU A 249 16.19 5.93 7.52
N LYS A 250 15.48 5.25 8.43
CA LYS A 250 16.10 4.45 9.48
C LYS A 250 15.22 3.22 9.78
N LEU A 251 15.84 2.05 9.81
CA LEU A 251 15.21 0.77 10.15
C LEU A 251 15.67 0.28 11.52
N PHE A 252 16.98 0.33 11.79
CA PHE A 252 17.58 -0.10 13.05
C PHE A 252 18.20 1.08 13.79
N ASN A 253 18.09 1.03 15.12
CA ASN A 253 18.73 1.97 16.03
C ASN A 253 20.13 1.49 16.42
N ASP A 254 20.98 2.40 16.90
CA ASP A 254 22.39 2.11 17.21
C ASP A 254 22.57 1.11 18.36
N HIS A 255 21.50 0.75 19.06
CA HIS A 255 21.48 -0.20 20.18
C HIS A 255 20.91 -1.55 19.82
N ASP A 256 20.41 -1.73 18.57
CA ASP A 256 19.86 -3.00 18.13
C ASP A 256 20.98 -4.04 18.00
N GLN A 257 20.72 -5.25 18.49
CA GLN A 257 21.65 -6.35 18.35
C GLN A 257 21.25 -7.17 17.14
N LEU A 258 22.11 -7.15 16.14
CA LEU A 258 21.91 -7.89 14.89
C LEU A 258 22.77 -9.16 14.96
N THR A 259 22.11 -10.30 14.73
CA THR A 259 22.74 -11.62 14.69
C THR A 259 22.13 -12.44 13.58
N ASP A 260 22.85 -13.42 13.06
CA ASP A 260 22.38 -14.38 12.08
C ASP A 260 21.64 -13.77 10.88
N LEU A 261 20.56 -14.42 10.41
CA LEU A 261 19.81 -14.03 9.24
C LEU A 261 18.75 -12.99 9.55
N ILE A 262 18.76 -11.87 8.81
CA ILE A 262 17.74 -10.81 8.88
C ILE A 262 16.98 -10.79 7.55
N LEU A 263 15.67 -10.97 7.64
CA LEU A 263 14.77 -10.79 6.51
C LEU A 263 14.16 -9.39 6.58
N LEU A 264 14.45 -8.61 5.57
CA LEU A 264 13.94 -7.24 5.41
C LEU A 264 12.89 -7.19 4.32
N ASN A 265 11.78 -6.59 4.64
CA ASN A 265 10.72 -6.28 3.70
C ASN A 265 10.29 -4.83 3.82
N TYR A 266 10.17 -4.16 2.71
CA TYR A 266 9.60 -2.81 2.63
C TYR A 266 8.65 -2.71 1.45
N ILE A 267 7.67 -1.80 1.60
CA ILE A 267 6.72 -1.49 0.53
C ILE A 267 6.46 0.00 0.47
N PHE A 268 6.40 0.48 -0.74
CA PHE A 268 6.00 1.84 -1.07
C PHE A 268 4.95 1.78 -2.18
N PHE A 269 3.84 2.48 -1.96
CA PHE A 269 2.72 2.54 -2.89
C PHE A 269 2.40 4.00 -3.20
N LYS A 270 2.30 4.31 -4.48
CA LYS A 270 1.92 5.62 -4.98
C LYS A 270 0.94 5.46 -6.13
N ALA A 271 -0.24 6.00 -5.99
CA ALA A 271 -1.29 5.98 -7.01
C ALA A 271 -2.15 7.24 -6.91
N GLN A 272 -2.67 7.69 -8.05
CA GLN A 272 -3.56 8.85 -8.12
C GLN A 272 -5.02 8.40 -8.11
N TRP A 273 -5.88 9.14 -7.42
CA TRP A 273 -7.32 8.91 -7.47
C TRP A 273 -7.84 9.13 -8.90
N LYS A 274 -8.70 8.27 -9.36
CA LYS A 274 -9.44 8.48 -10.62
C LYS A 274 -10.27 9.75 -10.58
N THR A 275 -10.81 10.08 -9.41
CA THR A 275 -11.50 11.33 -9.13
C THR A 275 -10.83 11.99 -7.90
N PRO A 276 -9.89 12.93 -8.10
CA PRO A 276 -9.15 13.56 -7.02
C PRO A 276 -10.02 14.52 -6.21
N PHE A 277 -9.64 14.74 -4.95
CA PHE A 277 -10.23 15.78 -4.11
C PHE A 277 -9.70 17.15 -4.53
N ASN A 278 -10.52 18.19 -4.34
CA ASN A 278 -10.09 19.57 -4.60
C ASN A 278 -9.39 20.13 -3.34
N PRO A 279 -8.09 20.51 -3.41
CA PRO A 279 -7.37 21.07 -2.26
C PRO A 279 -8.04 22.30 -1.64
N HIS A 280 -8.75 23.11 -2.43
CA HIS A 280 -9.51 24.28 -1.95
C HIS A 280 -10.76 23.89 -1.14
N ARG A 281 -11.14 22.63 -1.11
CA ARG A 281 -12.24 22.07 -0.31
C ARG A 281 -11.75 21.22 0.86
N THR A 282 -10.47 21.27 1.17
CA THR A 282 -9.89 20.70 2.38
C THR A 282 -9.93 21.76 3.50
N TYR A 283 -10.53 21.42 4.63
CA TYR A 283 -10.64 22.32 5.78
C TYR A 283 -10.41 21.54 7.08
N ASP A 284 -9.94 22.24 8.11
CA ASP A 284 -9.75 21.62 9.42
C ASP A 284 -11.09 21.21 10.03
N SER A 285 -11.18 19.97 10.46
CA SER A 285 -12.38 19.39 11.08
C SER A 285 -12.00 18.47 12.23
N GLU A 286 -12.95 18.27 13.15
CA GLU A 286 -12.76 17.37 14.27
C GLU A 286 -12.75 15.90 13.81
N PHE A 287 -11.79 15.15 14.34
CA PHE A 287 -11.72 13.70 14.28
C PHE A 287 -11.78 13.13 15.70
N LEU A 288 -12.72 12.24 15.94
CA LEU A 288 -12.95 11.59 17.22
C LEU A 288 -12.01 10.39 17.38
N VAL A 289 -10.88 10.58 18.05
CA VAL A 289 -9.91 9.51 18.33
C VAL A 289 -10.46 8.51 19.35
N SER A 290 -11.14 9.03 20.39
CA SER A 290 -11.84 8.25 21.42
C SER A 290 -12.99 9.08 21.97
N LYS A 291 -13.80 8.51 22.86
CA LYS A 291 -14.91 9.24 23.50
C LYS A 291 -14.49 10.59 24.11
N ASP A 292 -13.25 10.65 24.62
CA ASP A 292 -12.73 11.80 25.36
C ASP A 292 -11.64 12.57 24.60
N LYS A 293 -11.21 12.10 23.42
CA LYS A 293 -10.11 12.70 22.66
C LYS A 293 -10.54 13.06 21.24
N ARG A 294 -10.48 14.35 20.92
CA ARG A 294 -10.68 14.87 19.57
C ARG A 294 -9.41 15.58 19.09
N VAL A 295 -9.16 15.52 17.81
CA VAL A 295 -8.05 16.20 17.15
C VAL A 295 -8.55 16.95 15.92
N GLN A 296 -7.95 18.08 15.59
CA GLN A 296 -8.24 18.79 14.35
C GLN A 296 -7.40 18.17 13.22
N VAL A 297 -8.03 17.79 12.13
CA VAL A 297 -7.37 17.18 10.97
C VAL A 297 -7.79 17.89 9.68
N PRO A 298 -6.94 18.00 8.68
CA PRO A 298 -7.34 18.48 7.37
C PRO A 298 -8.30 17.44 6.74
N MET A 299 -9.56 17.83 6.58
CA MET A 299 -10.63 17.00 6.04
C MET A 299 -10.89 17.37 4.60
N MET A 300 -10.58 16.46 3.69
CA MET A 300 -10.84 16.56 2.25
C MET A 300 -12.31 16.25 1.96
N THR A 301 -12.94 16.96 1.02
CA THR A 301 -14.34 16.71 0.68
C THR A 301 -14.56 16.58 -0.82
N LEU A 302 -15.42 15.63 -1.19
CA LEU A 302 -15.75 15.31 -2.58
C LEU A 302 -17.19 14.84 -2.68
N GLY A 303 -17.93 15.28 -3.72
CA GLY A 303 -19.17 14.65 -4.15
C GLY A 303 -18.89 13.77 -5.36
N LEU A 304 -19.30 12.51 -5.33
CA LEU A 304 -19.04 11.56 -6.42
C LEU A 304 -20.03 10.40 -6.41
N GLU A 305 -20.16 9.74 -7.54
CA GLU A 305 -20.75 8.41 -7.65
C GLU A 305 -19.66 7.36 -7.51
N THR A 306 -19.81 6.44 -6.55
CA THR A 306 -18.80 5.43 -6.26
C THR A 306 -19.43 4.19 -5.63
N PRO A 307 -18.77 3.01 -5.68
CA PRO A 307 -19.26 1.83 -4.97
C PRO A 307 -19.39 2.10 -3.47
N TYR A 308 -20.59 1.84 -2.97
CA TYR A 308 -21.02 2.08 -1.60
C TYR A 308 -21.83 0.89 -1.08
N PHE A 309 -21.67 0.57 0.20
CA PHE A 309 -22.50 -0.41 0.89
C PHE A 309 -22.68 -0.01 2.36
N ARG A 310 -23.92 -0.15 2.86
CA ARG A 310 -24.20 -0.05 4.30
C ARG A 310 -24.44 -1.46 4.83
N ASP A 311 -23.53 -1.95 5.67
CA ASP A 311 -23.64 -3.23 6.34
C ASP A 311 -24.34 -3.03 7.70
N GLU A 312 -25.63 -3.32 7.75
CA GLU A 312 -26.41 -3.20 8.99
C GLU A 312 -26.08 -4.30 9.99
N GLU A 313 -25.64 -5.47 9.52
CA GLU A 313 -25.28 -6.60 10.37
C GLU A 313 -24.01 -6.31 11.19
N LEU A 314 -23.01 -5.74 10.54
CA LEU A 314 -21.73 -5.40 11.19
C LEU A 314 -21.70 -3.96 11.72
N GLY A 315 -22.73 -3.16 11.42
CA GLY A 315 -22.79 -1.75 11.81
C GLY A 315 -21.65 -0.94 11.23
N CYS A 316 -21.46 -0.97 9.91
CA CYS A 316 -20.41 -0.20 9.24
C CYS A 316 -20.85 0.29 7.86
N THR A 317 -20.19 1.34 7.39
CA THR A 317 -20.38 1.92 6.06
C THR A 317 -19.11 1.70 5.25
N LEU A 318 -19.25 1.25 4.02
CA LEU A 318 -18.18 0.99 3.08
C LEU A 318 -18.24 1.95 1.89
N VAL A 319 -17.09 2.51 1.54
CA VAL A 319 -16.91 3.36 0.35
C VAL A 319 -15.64 2.92 -0.36
N GLU A 320 -15.74 2.64 -1.65
CA GLU A 320 -14.58 2.28 -2.48
C GLU A 320 -14.18 3.47 -3.35
N LEU A 321 -12.91 3.86 -3.29
CA LEU A 321 -12.32 4.85 -4.20
C LEU A 321 -11.35 4.15 -5.15
N THR A 322 -11.52 4.42 -6.44
CA THR A 322 -10.69 3.83 -7.51
C THR A 322 -9.52 4.74 -7.83
N TYR A 323 -8.35 4.16 -8.06
CA TYR A 323 -7.18 4.84 -8.59
C TYR A 323 -7.21 4.88 -10.13
N THR A 324 -6.35 5.69 -10.73
CA THR A 324 -6.17 5.76 -12.20
C THR A 324 -5.68 4.44 -12.79
N SER A 325 -4.94 3.65 -11.99
CA SER A 325 -4.47 2.30 -12.33
C SER A 325 -5.56 1.23 -12.32
N ASN A 326 -6.80 1.59 -12.00
CA ASN A 326 -7.93 0.69 -11.80
C ASN A 326 -7.91 -0.11 -10.49
N ASP A 327 -6.85 -0.05 -9.70
CA ASP A 327 -6.83 -0.55 -8.33
C ASP A 327 -7.75 0.27 -7.42
N SER A 328 -8.04 -0.21 -6.23
CA SER A 328 -9.00 0.45 -5.35
C SER A 328 -8.58 0.46 -3.89
N ALA A 329 -9.05 1.49 -3.18
CA ALA A 329 -9.04 1.57 -1.74
C ALA A 329 -10.47 1.45 -1.20
N LEU A 330 -10.72 0.44 -0.40
CA LEU A 330 -11.96 0.23 0.34
C LEU A 330 -11.81 0.84 1.73
N PHE A 331 -12.58 1.88 2.00
CA PHE A 331 -12.68 2.54 3.29
C PHE A 331 -13.87 1.97 4.05
N ILE A 332 -13.66 1.55 5.30
CA ILE A 332 -14.66 0.89 6.13
C ILE A 332 -14.80 1.69 7.42
N LEU A 333 -15.96 2.31 7.61
CA LEU A 333 -16.29 3.17 8.74
C LEU A 333 -17.24 2.44 9.69
N PRO A 334 -16.76 1.87 10.80
CA PRO A 334 -17.64 1.30 11.81
C PRO A 334 -18.51 2.37 12.45
N ASP A 335 -19.69 2.00 12.94
CA ASP A 335 -20.48 2.85 13.82
C ASP A 335 -19.73 3.13 15.12
N GLU A 336 -20.11 4.18 15.81
CA GLU A 336 -19.42 4.59 17.04
C GLU A 336 -19.40 3.43 18.06
N GLY A 337 -18.20 3.09 18.53
CA GLY A 337 -17.99 2.00 19.48
C GLY A 337 -17.99 0.58 18.86
N LYS A 338 -18.16 0.43 17.54
CA LYS A 338 -18.25 -0.88 16.87
C LYS A 338 -16.92 -1.40 16.28
N MET A 339 -15.82 -0.65 16.42
CA MET A 339 -14.54 -1.06 15.82
C MET A 339 -14.09 -2.44 16.28
N GLN A 340 -14.12 -2.75 17.59
CA GLN A 340 -13.68 -4.05 18.10
C GLN A 340 -14.59 -5.20 17.64
N ASP A 341 -15.92 -4.97 17.61
CA ASP A 341 -16.88 -5.96 17.11
C ASP A 341 -16.61 -6.27 15.65
N LEU A 342 -16.30 -5.24 14.85
CA LEU A 342 -15.94 -5.37 13.45
C LEU A 342 -14.62 -6.12 13.27
N GLU A 343 -13.56 -5.73 13.99
CA GLU A 343 -12.25 -6.38 13.94
C GLU A 343 -12.33 -7.89 14.22
N ALA A 344 -13.16 -8.30 15.17
CA ALA A 344 -13.37 -9.71 15.51
C ALA A 344 -13.98 -10.53 14.34
N LYS A 345 -14.78 -9.87 13.50
CA LYS A 345 -15.52 -10.49 12.37
C LYS A 345 -14.83 -10.31 11.01
N LEU A 346 -13.61 -9.77 10.98
CA LEU A 346 -12.81 -9.68 9.76
C LEU A 346 -12.29 -11.08 9.38
N ILE A 347 -12.89 -11.66 8.36
CA ILE A 347 -12.55 -12.95 7.75
C ILE A 347 -12.70 -12.83 6.23
N PRO A 348 -12.09 -13.73 5.43
CA PRO A 348 -12.17 -13.70 3.97
C PRO A 348 -13.60 -13.63 3.43
N GLU A 349 -14.54 -14.35 4.06
CA GLU A 349 -15.95 -14.38 3.68
C GLU A 349 -16.63 -13.02 3.87
N THR A 350 -16.26 -12.28 4.93
CA THR A 350 -16.74 -10.92 5.16
C THR A 350 -16.32 -9.99 4.02
N LEU A 351 -15.05 -10.04 3.60
CA LEU A 351 -14.56 -9.23 2.48
C LEU A 351 -15.24 -9.60 1.17
N THR A 352 -15.42 -10.89 0.90
CA THR A 352 -16.12 -11.37 -0.29
C THR A 352 -17.57 -10.89 -0.31
N ARG A 353 -18.28 -10.99 0.82
CA ARG A 353 -19.65 -10.47 0.97
C ARG A 353 -19.70 -8.97 0.71
N TRP A 354 -18.79 -8.20 1.27
CA TRP A 354 -18.72 -6.75 1.05
C TRP A 354 -18.49 -6.39 -0.42
N ARG A 355 -17.49 -7.01 -1.06
CA ARG A 355 -17.20 -6.77 -2.49
C ARG A 355 -18.41 -7.05 -3.38
N ASN A 356 -19.14 -8.13 -3.12
CA ASN A 356 -20.34 -8.50 -3.86
C ASN A 356 -21.54 -7.59 -3.56
N SER A 357 -21.54 -6.88 -2.43
CA SER A 357 -22.62 -5.99 -2.00
C SER A 357 -22.41 -4.53 -2.37
N LEU A 358 -21.21 -4.14 -2.76
CA LEU A 358 -20.88 -2.79 -3.21
C LEU A 358 -21.64 -2.44 -4.48
N GLN A 359 -22.39 -1.33 -4.48
CA GLN A 359 -23.15 -0.83 -5.63
C GLN A 359 -22.84 0.65 -5.87
N PRO A 360 -22.76 1.10 -7.13
CA PRO A 360 -22.61 2.50 -7.44
C PRO A 360 -23.71 3.34 -6.79
N ARG A 361 -23.32 4.35 -6.02
CA ARG A 361 -24.23 5.29 -5.37
C ARG A 361 -23.67 6.69 -5.36
N HIS A 362 -24.51 7.68 -5.62
CA HIS A 362 -24.12 9.07 -5.48
C HIS A 362 -24.00 9.45 -4.00
N ILE A 363 -22.82 9.94 -3.62
CA ILE A 363 -22.52 10.50 -2.31
C ILE A 363 -22.37 12.02 -2.51
N ASP A 364 -23.29 12.81 -1.94
CA ASP A 364 -23.26 14.27 -2.09
C ASP A 364 -22.06 14.90 -1.38
N LYS A 365 -21.68 14.32 -0.23
CA LYS A 365 -20.51 14.74 0.51
C LYS A 365 -19.81 13.56 1.15
N LEU A 366 -18.72 13.13 0.55
CA LEU A 366 -17.73 12.27 1.18
C LEU A 366 -16.68 13.15 1.87
N SER A 367 -16.40 12.89 3.14
CA SER A 367 -15.36 13.57 3.92
C SER A 367 -14.33 12.54 4.38
N LEU A 368 -13.06 12.72 4.00
CA LEU A 368 -11.94 11.83 4.30
C LEU A 368 -10.77 12.65 4.85
N PRO A 369 -10.15 12.28 5.98
CA PRO A 369 -8.99 13.01 6.47
C PRO A 369 -7.79 12.84 5.53
N ARG A 370 -6.97 13.89 5.38
CA ARG A 370 -5.62 13.79 4.82
C ARG A 370 -4.69 13.35 5.95
N PHE A 371 -3.88 12.33 5.70
CA PHE A 371 -2.97 11.78 6.70
C PHE A 371 -1.78 11.06 6.08
N SER A 372 -0.74 10.92 6.89
CA SER A 372 0.42 10.07 6.64
C SER A 372 0.63 9.19 7.87
N ILE A 373 0.63 7.89 7.69
CA ILE A 373 0.88 6.93 8.76
C ILE A 373 1.98 5.96 8.35
N SER A 374 2.78 5.57 9.33
CA SER A 374 3.86 4.61 9.12
C SER A 374 3.86 3.54 10.21
N SER A 375 4.50 2.42 9.92
CA SER A 375 4.70 1.36 10.89
C SER A 375 6.09 0.77 10.77
N ASP A 376 6.55 0.21 11.88
CA ASP A 376 7.80 -0.50 12.01
C ASP A 376 7.55 -1.72 12.91
N TYR A 377 7.48 -2.91 12.30
CA TYR A 377 7.15 -4.13 13.00
C TYR A 377 8.32 -5.12 13.00
N GLN A 378 8.69 -5.54 14.21
CA GLN A 378 9.46 -6.76 14.44
C GLN A 378 8.47 -7.93 14.47
N LEU A 379 8.42 -8.71 13.39
CA LEU A 379 7.36 -9.70 13.21
C LEU A 379 7.59 -11.03 13.89
N LYS A 380 8.77 -11.30 14.47
CA LYS A 380 9.15 -12.58 15.08
C LYS A 380 8.08 -13.17 15.99
N ASP A 381 7.63 -12.40 16.99
CA ASP A 381 6.63 -12.88 17.95
C ASP A 381 5.28 -13.11 17.30
N ILE A 382 4.89 -12.24 16.35
CA ILE A 382 3.61 -12.31 15.66
C ILE A 382 3.57 -13.53 14.75
N LEU A 383 4.61 -13.76 13.96
CA LEU A 383 4.73 -14.92 13.09
C LEU A 383 4.77 -16.22 13.90
N SER A 384 5.43 -16.20 15.07
CA SER A 384 5.43 -17.33 15.99
C SER A 384 4.03 -17.66 16.51
N HIS A 385 3.17 -16.66 16.78
CA HIS A 385 1.77 -16.87 17.14
C HIS A 385 0.92 -17.38 15.97
N LEU A 386 1.31 -17.05 14.73
CA LEU A 386 0.67 -17.56 13.51
C LEU A 386 1.16 -18.97 13.11
N GLY A 387 2.02 -19.61 13.93
CA GLY A 387 2.48 -20.97 13.71
C GLY A 387 3.93 -21.09 13.22
N MET A 388 4.54 -20.02 12.71
CA MET A 388 5.90 -20.00 12.18
C MET A 388 6.92 -19.85 13.30
N LYS A 389 7.23 -20.93 14.01
CA LYS A 389 8.11 -20.92 15.20
C LYS A 389 9.52 -21.41 14.88
N LYS A 390 9.58 -22.48 14.08
CA LYS A 390 10.82 -23.22 13.82
C LYS A 390 11.88 -22.36 13.15
N ILE A 391 11.48 -21.48 12.24
CA ILE A 391 12.39 -20.56 11.52
C ILE A 391 13.25 -19.70 12.46
N PHE A 392 12.81 -19.47 13.70
CA PHE A 392 13.49 -18.65 14.69
C PHE A 392 14.32 -19.48 15.69
N THR A 393 14.48 -20.77 15.46
CA THR A 393 15.19 -21.70 16.33
C THR A 393 16.31 -22.41 15.59
N ASN A 394 17.22 -23.03 16.35
CA ASN A 394 18.29 -23.84 15.77
C ASN A 394 17.81 -25.14 15.10
N ASP A 395 16.51 -25.48 15.24
CA ASP A 395 15.91 -26.63 14.58
C ASP A 395 15.43 -26.29 13.15
N ALA A 396 15.59 -25.03 12.72
CA ALA A 396 15.32 -24.62 11.35
C ALA A 396 16.25 -25.36 10.36
N ASP A 397 15.67 -25.85 9.29
CA ASP A 397 16.44 -26.42 8.20
C ASP A 397 16.49 -25.44 7.02
N PHE A 398 17.59 -24.70 6.95
CA PHE A 398 17.92 -23.81 5.84
C PHE A 398 19.07 -24.35 4.99
N SER A 399 19.18 -25.66 4.85
CA SER A 399 20.18 -26.30 3.98
C SER A 399 20.03 -25.97 2.50
N GLY A 400 18.95 -25.28 2.11
CA GLY A 400 18.81 -24.70 0.80
C GLY A 400 19.51 -23.35 0.65
N ILE A 401 19.92 -22.68 1.73
CA ILE A 401 20.68 -21.42 1.71
C ILE A 401 22.19 -21.72 1.69
N THR A 402 22.64 -22.65 2.54
CA THR A 402 24.06 -22.94 2.79
C THR A 402 24.26 -24.37 3.21
N ASN A 403 25.46 -24.91 2.97
CA ASN A 403 25.92 -26.20 3.51
C ASN A 403 26.71 -26.04 4.83
N ASP A 404 26.93 -24.81 5.28
CA ASP A 404 27.68 -24.53 6.51
C ASP A 404 26.84 -24.82 7.76
N HIS A 405 27.07 -24.11 8.85
CA HIS A 405 26.25 -24.22 10.07
C HIS A 405 24.80 -23.82 9.78
N LYS A 406 23.84 -24.33 10.56
CA LYS A 406 22.41 -24.03 10.41
C LYS A 406 22.11 -22.60 10.87
N PRO A 407 21.85 -21.65 9.94
CA PRO A 407 21.42 -20.33 10.35
C PRO A 407 19.98 -20.36 10.86
N ALA A 408 19.64 -19.47 11.79
CA ALA A 408 18.29 -19.23 12.22
C ALA A 408 17.89 -17.78 11.83
N VAL A 409 16.61 -17.52 11.61
CA VAL A 409 16.13 -16.16 11.39
C VAL A 409 16.16 -15.42 12.73
N SER A 410 17.01 -14.41 12.85
CA SER A 410 17.04 -13.57 14.05
C SER A 410 15.91 -12.55 14.06
N GLN A 411 15.65 -11.93 12.92
CA GLN A 411 14.63 -10.88 12.79
C GLN A 411 13.92 -10.95 11.44
N VAL A 412 12.63 -10.65 11.47
CA VAL A 412 11.80 -10.34 10.28
C VAL A 412 11.25 -8.94 10.50
N VAL A 413 11.68 -8.00 9.68
CA VAL A 413 11.32 -6.59 9.82
C VAL A 413 10.45 -6.17 8.67
N HIS A 414 9.31 -5.57 8.97
CA HIS A 414 8.41 -4.99 7.99
C HIS A 414 8.18 -3.51 8.26
N LYS A 415 8.40 -2.69 7.25
CA LYS A 415 8.13 -1.27 7.31
C LYS A 415 7.20 -0.85 6.17
N ALA A 416 6.14 -0.14 6.53
CA ALA A 416 5.13 0.35 5.62
C ALA A 416 4.85 1.82 5.87
N VAL A 417 4.59 2.57 4.80
CA VAL A 417 4.17 3.97 4.84
C VAL A 417 2.97 4.13 3.92
N LEU A 418 1.94 4.81 4.40
CA LEU A 418 0.74 5.13 3.63
C LEU A 418 0.42 6.61 3.77
N ASP A 419 0.54 7.33 2.66
CA ASP A 419 0.16 8.72 2.53
C ASP A 419 -1.16 8.81 1.78
N VAL A 420 -2.17 9.43 2.36
CA VAL A 420 -3.47 9.67 1.73
C VAL A 420 -3.74 11.16 1.64
N GLY A 421 -3.81 11.68 0.44
CA GLY A 421 -4.02 13.09 0.12
C GLY A 421 -5.05 13.33 -0.97
N GLU A 422 -5.19 14.58 -1.36
CA GLU A 422 -6.21 15.05 -2.30
C GLU A 422 -6.09 14.39 -3.69
N GLU A 423 -4.89 14.14 -4.12
CA GLU A 423 -4.60 13.62 -5.46
C GLU A 423 -4.58 12.10 -5.53
N GLY A 424 -4.41 11.47 -4.38
CA GLY A 424 -4.25 10.03 -4.26
C GLY A 424 -3.36 9.66 -3.10
N THR A 425 -2.73 8.54 -3.25
CA THR A 425 -1.63 8.11 -2.40
C THR A 425 -0.35 8.62 -3.06
N GLU A 426 0.13 9.77 -2.60
CA GLU A 426 1.21 10.62 -3.15
C GLU A 426 1.02 11.12 -4.60
N GLY A 427 0.90 12.44 -4.84
CA GLY A 427 0.67 12.97 -6.18
C GLY A 427 0.82 14.47 -6.39
N ALA A 428 0.78 14.91 -7.65
CA ALA A 428 0.85 16.27 -8.15
C ALA A 428 -0.50 16.73 -8.74
N ALA A 429 -0.82 18.04 -8.62
CA ALA A 429 -2.18 18.61 -8.74
C ALA A 429 -2.84 18.56 -10.13
N VAL A 430 -4.08 18.09 -10.19
CA VAL A 430 -4.99 18.21 -11.32
C VAL A 430 -6.28 18.93 -10.89
N THR A 431 -6.70 19.95 -11.65
CA THR A 431 -7.89 20.76 -11.35
C THR A 431 -9.15 20.08 -11.87
N ALA A 432 -10.00 19.55 -10.98
CA ALA A 432 -11.31 19.04 -11.31
C ALA A 432 -12.40 20.08 -10.99
N VAL A 433 -13.27 20.36 -11.94
CA VAL A 433 -14.45 21.25 -11.78
C VAL A 433 -15.67 20.38 -11.52
N THR A 434 -16.21 20.46 -10.30
CA THR A 434 -17.45 19.77 -9.94
C THR A 434 -18.58 20.77 -9.83
N MET A 435 -19.67 20.59 -10.60
CA MET A 435 -20.90 21.37 -10.50
C MET A 435 -21.67 20.98 -9.23
N MET A 436 -22.08 21.98 -8.44
CA MET A 436 -23.02 21.79 -7.34
C MET A 436 -24.45 21.76 -7.88
N THR A 437 -25.18 20.71 -7.59
CA THR A 437 -26.63 20.67 -7.63
C THR A 437 -27.22 20.83 -6.23
N SER A 438 -28.34 21.54 -6.13
CA SER A 438 -28.93 22.09 -4.92
C SER A 438 -29.48 21.07 -3.94
N ALA A 439 -29.49 21.50 -2.69
CA ALA A 439 -29.92 20.89 -1.44
C ALA A 439 -31.26 20.14 -1.48
N LEU A 440 -31.18 18.85 -1.62
CA LEU A 440 -32.01 17.86 -0.96
C LEU A 440 -31.08 17.13 0.01
N LEU A 441 -31.58 16.65 1.15
CA LEU A 441 -30.81 15.91 2.14
C LEU A 441 -30.14 14.69 1.47
N GLY A 442 -28.99 14.92 0.87
CA GLY A 442 -28.25 13.91 0.14
C GLY A 442 -27.41 13.01 1.06
N LEU A 443 -26.92 11.92 0.51
CA LEU A 443 -26.07 10.99 1.26
C LEU A 443 -24.75 11.66 1.66
N THR A 444 -24.49 11.74 2.97
CA THR A 444 -23.23 12.24 3.52
C THR A 444 -22.51 11.11 4.26
N VAL A 445 -21.23 10.91 3.95
CA VAL A 445 -20.35 9.95 4.65
C VAL A 445 -19.13 10.71 5.16
N SER A 446 -18.88 10.63 6.48
CA SER A 446 -17.75 11.34 7.09
C SER A 446 -16.87 10.39 7.89
N PHE A 447 -15.62 10.23 7.45
CA PHE A 447 -14.58 9.46 8.12
C PHE A 447 -13.93 10.31 9.22
N ASN A 448 -14.73 10.65 10.23
CA ASN A 448 -14.34 11.53 11.34
C ASN A 448 -14.11 10.77 12.66
N ARG A 449 -13.93 9.48 12.61
CA ARG A 449 -13.63 8.56 13.73
C ARG A 449 -12.82 7.37 13.23
N PRO A 450 -12.29 6.51 14.10
CA PRO A 450 -11.47 5.36 13.67
C PRO A 450 -12.12 4.52 12.57
N PHE A 451 -11.34 4.19 11.54
CA PHE A 451 -11.80 3.46 10.37
C PHE A 451 -10.71 2.50 9.85
N LEU A 452 -11.12 1.58 8.99
CA LEU A 452 -10.21 0.66 8.32
C LEU A 452 -10.04 1.03 6.83
N ILE A 453 -8.90 0.66 6.27
CA ILE A 453 -8.60 0.78 4.85
C ILE A 453 -8.04 -0.54 4.35
N SER A 454 -8.55 -1.02 3.23
CA SER A 454 -7.94 -2.11 2.46
C SER A 454 -7.65 -1.60 1.05
N ILE A 455 -6.37 -1.56 0.66
CA ILE A 455 -5.97 -1.27 -0.72
C ILE A 455 -5.71 -2.60 -1.41
N PHE A 456 -6.30 -2.81 -2.58
CA PHE A 456 -6.18 -4.05 -3.31
C PHE A 456 -6.01 -3.84 -4.81
N CYS A 457 -5.26 -4.74 -5.41
CA CYS A 457 -5.12 -4.84 -6.85
C CYS A 457 -6.36 -5.54 -7.42
N LYS A 458 -7.06 -4.89 -8.36
CA LYS A 458 -8.26 -5.47 -8.97
C LYS A 458 -7.94 -6.65 -9.89
N ASP A 459 -6.81 -6.62 -10.55
CA ASP A 459 -6.44 -7.69 -11.49
C ASP A 459 -6.12 -9.00 -10.78
N THR A 460 -5.34 -8.94 -9.69
CA THR A 460 -4.95 -10.11 -8.89
C THR A 460 -5.84 -10.36 -7.68
N GLN A 461 -6.77 -9.46 -7.35
CA GLN A 461 -7.61 -9.49 -6.14
C GLN A 461 -6.83 -9.53 -4.82
N SER A 462 -5.53 -9.29 -4.85
CA SER A 462 -4.65 -9.34 -3.68
C SER A 462 -4.74 -8.07 -2.84
N ILE A 463 -4.76 -8.22 -1.51
CA ILE A 463 -4.66 -7.10 -0.58
C ILE A 463 -3.22 -6.59 -0.55
N ILE A 464 -2.99 -5.37 -1.03
CA ILE A 464 -1.68 -4.70 -1.03
C ILE A 464 -1.42 -4.09 0.34
N PHE A 465 -2.39 -3.34 0.91
CA PHE A 465 -2.32 -2.76 2.25
C PHE A 465 -3.58 -3.03 3.05
N LEU A 466 -3.38 -3.22 4.35
CA LEU A 466 -4.45 -3.22 5.33
C LEU A 466 -4.06 -2.28 6.47
N ALA A 467 -4.96 -1.36 6.82
CA ALA A 467 -4.69 -0.34 7.83
C ALA A 467 -5.90 -0.09 8.73
N LYS A 468 -5.61 0.27 9.99
CA LYS A 468 -6.52 0.90 10.94
C LYS A 468 -6.01 2.30 11.23
N VAL A 469 -6.82 3.29 11.00
CA VAL A 469 -6.55 4.70 11.31
C VAL A 469 -7.33 5.10 12.54
N THR A 470 -6.66 5.19 13.66
CA THR A 470 -7.24 5.62 14.95
C THR A 470 -6.98 7.09 15.22
N ASN A 471 -5.85 7.60 14.75
CA ASN A 471 -5.48 9.00 14.87
C ASN A 471 -4.71 9.46 13.63
N PRO A 472 -5.33 10.23 12.72
CA PRO A 472 -4.69 10.71 11.49
C PRO A 472 -3.48 11.65 11.70
N LYS A 473 -3.29 12.18 12.93
CA LYS A 473 -2.14 13.04 13.29
C LYS A 473 -0.92 12.28 13.80
N GLU A 474 -1.07 11.03 14.16
CA GLU A 474 0.05 10.19 14.60
C GLU A 474 0.63 9.47 13.39
N ALA A 475 1.86 9.88 13.01
CA ALA A 475 2.63 9.26 11.94
C ALA A 475 3.12 7.85 12.33
#